data_700efd2b13bcc70a72d148ef2f6a43ed
#
_entry.id   700efd2b13bcc70a72d148ef2f6a43ed
#
_cell.length_a   1.000
_cell.length_b   1.000
_cell.length_c   1.000
_cell.angle_alpha   90.00
_cell.angle_beta   90.00
_cell.angle_gamma   90.00
#
_symmetry.space_group_name_H-M   'P 1'
#
loop_
_entity.id
_entity.type
_entity.pdbx_description
1 polymer ?
#
loop_
_entity_poly.entity_id
_entity_poly.type
_entity_poly.pdbx_seq_one_letter_code
_entity_poly.pdbx_strand_id
1 'polypeptide(L)'
;MKGFSLIPFVLTQSPDGYLHVGADSTAVFGLYKDVFEEGIAEGVNNSNPLQDIFKPTKVDYKGGKGHTFEAHVGRNPSPMFVSEDGAFAGAGAQRHINGTVNVRKMMARLRLTQEAMDDSVSSEASWKSSKKDEMTRIIDDIAKREEFALSTDGKGVFCLLQGDPGTSSTTIEVDSPGNIAGSSFGNRFLQKGMFLAAINPASGTIRAGISKVVDVNEDGTDYTAAAVTDTDWADNDYLVQAANGSVTDTLDTAYNKAYHGLPSLIDDGTNWATYFEIQRSLAPSYKSYVVSSAGALATDAMQRTADVLYQKLGGEVTRLLMHPSVRREFLKLTEADRRYAPASSDRKQSDPGTVAFKKPGGDVSMGEVPVTPIRTLGLDQVYFLDENRMSAKQYVAEPGRFVDEDGSILVRDGVGDSARHAFEAWWFARKENFIGNPAVCARWDGVTGQTLVVVPEL
;
A
#
# COMPACT_ATOMS: atom_id res chain seq x y z
N MET A 1 53.55 22.12 22.98
CA MET A 1 52.54 21.06 23.13
C MET A 1 51.49 21.59 24.09
N LYS A 2 50.39 22.06 23.58
CA LYS A 2 49.22 22.49 24.39
C LYS A 2 48.17 21.43 24.23
N GLY A 3 47.85 20.73 25.33
CA GLY A 3 46.85 19.67 25.34
C GLY A 3 45.47 20.24 25.12
N PHE A 4 44.79 19.69 24.15
CA PHE A 4 43.34 19.92 23.97
C PHE A 4 42.61 19.07 25.00
N SER A 5 41.92 19.72 25.90
CA SER A 5 40.98 19.11 26.83
C SER A 5 39.74 18.70 26.04
N LEU A 6 39.49 17.41 25.88
CA LEU A 6 38.24 16.85 25.41
C LEU A 6 37.17 17.10 26.50
N ILE A 7 36.29 18.04 26.27
CA ILE A 7 35.06 18.16 27.05
C ILE A 7 34.17 16.95 26.69
N PRO A 8 33.78 16.09 27.63
CA PRO A 8 32.84 15.02 27.32
C PRO A 8 31.49 15.66 27.02
N PHE A 9 31.04 15.54 25.80
CA PHE A 9 29.70 15.92 25.37
C PHE A 9 28.72 14.93 26.01
N VAL A 10 28.01 15.35 27.04
CA VAL A 10 26.91 14.59 27.60
C VAL A 10 25.72 14.78 26.66
N LEU A 11 25.42 13.75 25.88
CA LEU A 11 24.15 13.67 25.18
C LEU A 11 23.04 13.58 26.24
N THR A 12 22.39 14.70 26.52
CA THR A 12 21.15 14.68 27.26
C THR A 12 20.08 14.16 26.30
N GLN A 13 19.76 12.89 26.42
CA GLN A 13 18.56 12.35 25.83
C GLN A 13 17.37 13.15 26.35
N SER A 14 16.54 13.64 25.43
CA SER A 14 15.20 14.12 25.78
C SER A 14 14.47 12.99 26.53
N PRO A 15 13.62 13.28 27.51
CA PRO A 15 12.88 12.27 28.28
C PRO A 15 12.13 11.26 27.40
N ASP A 16 11.87 11.60 26.15
CA ASP A 16 11.11 10.81 25.19
C ASP A 16 11.98 10.02 24.20
N GLY A 17 13.31 10.13 24.28
CA GLY A 17 14.26 9.35 23.47
C GLY A 17 14.30 9.64 21.98
N TYR A 18 13.48 10.53 21.43
CA TYR A 18 13.39 10.80 19.99
C TYR A 18 13.24 12.27 19.66
N LEU A 19 13.89 12.66 18.57
CA LEU A 19 13.79 13.97 17.96
C LEU A 19 12.51 14.07 17.12
N HIS A 20 11.64 14.93 17.54
CA HIS A 20 10.26 14.88 17.11
C HIS A 20 9.82 15.83 16.04
N VAL A 21 10.57 16.85 15.76
CA VAL A 21 10.02 18.01 15.08
C VAL A 21 11.01 18.56 14.06
N GLY A 22 11.05 17.93 12.90
CA GLY A 22 11.89 18.38 11.78
C GLY A 22 13.37 18.05 11.96
N ALA A 23 14.15 18.29 10.95
CA ALA A 23 15.60 18.25 11.04
C ALA A 23 16.05 19.49 11.82
N ASP A 24 16.34 19.33 13.11
CA ASP A 24 17.04 20.34 13.92
C ASP A 24 18.55 20.16 13.79
N SER A 25 19.34 21.06 14.41
CA SER A 25 20.80 20.98 14.38
C SER A 25 21.32 19.62 14.87
N THR A 26 20.62 18.96 15.79
CA THR A 26 21.01 17.65 16.34
C THR A 26 20.72 16.51 15.37
N ALA A 27 19.61 16.56 14.66
CA ALA A 27 19.27 15.57 13.62
C ALA A 27 20.22 15.66 12.40
N VAL A 28 20.67 16.87 12.09
CA VAL A 28 21.59 17.13 10.98
C VAL A 28 23.06 16.94 11.38
N PHE A 29 23.38 16.90 12.69
CA PHE A 29 24.76 16.78 13.19
C PHE A 29 25.44 15.45 12.76
N GLY A 30 24.68 14.39 12.53
CA GLY A 30 25.18 13.16 11.95
C GLY A 30 25.68 13.31 10.50
N LEU A 31 25.17 14.31 9.79
CA LEU A 31 25.55 14.60 8.40
C LEU A 31 26.85 15.41 8.25
N TYR A 32 27.34 16.07 9.34
CA TYR A 32 28.48 17.01 9.26
C TYR A 32 29.83 16.40 9.56
N LYS A 33 29.89 15.20 10.10
CA LYS A 33 31.14 14.71 10.71
C LYS A 33 31.97 13.79 9.87
N ASP A 34 31.44 13.21 8.84
CA ASP A 34 32.18 12.29 8.00
C ASP A 34 32.11 12.71 6.53
N VAL A 35 33.24 12.69 5.86
CA VAL A 35 33.29 12.64 4.41
C VAL A 35 32.61 11.34 4.05
N PHE A 36 31.33 11.40 3.69
CA PHE A 36 30.60 10.25 3.22
C PHE A 36 31.32 9.72 1.99
N GLU A 37 31.86 8.52 2.08
CA GLU A 37 32.16 7.78 0.88
C GLU A 37 30.87 7.65 0.07
N GLU A 38 30.91 8.11 -1.18
CA GLU A 38 29.86 7.88 -2.16
C GLU A 38 29.63 6.37 -2.25
N GLY A 39 28.64 5.85 -1.58
CA GLY A 39 28.38 4.45 -1.78
C GLY A 39 27.60 3.67 -0.74
N ILE A 40 27.12 4.23 0.35
CA ILE A 40 25.98 3.62 1.03
C ILE A 40 24.75 4.03 0.25
N ALA A 41 24.60 3.44 -0.93
CA ALA A 41 23.31 3.32 -1.52
C ALA A 41 22.47 2.49 -0.55
N GLU A 42 21.70 3.14 0.33
CA GLU A 42 20.49 2.51 0.84
C GLU A 42 19.80 1.98 -0.41
N GLY A 43 19.84 0.65 -0.56
CA GLY A 43 19.25 -0.02 -1.72
C GLY A 43 17.73 0.06 -1.64
N VAL A 44 17.23 1.28 -1.58
CA VAL A 44 15.81 1.57 -1.77
C VAL A 44 15.57 1.29 -3.24
N ASN A 45 15.10 0.10 -3.48
CA ASN A 45 14.70 -0.34 -4.80
C ASN A 45 13.52 0.55 -5.23
N ASN A 46 13.83 1.64 -5.94
CA ASN A 46 12.87 2.64 -6.40
C ASN A 46 11.92 2.11 -7.49
N SER A 47 12.07 0.85 -7.89
CA SER A 47 11.09 0.21 -8.75
C SER A 47 9.90 -0.25 -7.91
N ASN A 48 8.81 0.48 -7.96
CA ASN A 48 7.53 0.04 -7.43
C ASN A 48 6.77 -0.72 -8.54
N PRO A 49 6.86 -2.06 -8.58
CA PRO A 49 6.25 -2.84 -9.64
C PRO A 49 4.70 -2.80 -9.60
N LEU A 50 4.10 -2.35 -8.50
CA LEU A 50 2.64 -2.16 -8.41
C LEU A 50 2.19 -0.89 -9.14
N GLN A 51 2.99 0.18 -9.14
CA GLN A 51 2.65 1.40 -9.87
C GLN A 51 2.66 1.18 -11.39
N ASP A 52 3.52 0.32 -11.89
CA ASP A 52 3.59 0.02 -13.33
C ASP A 52 2.29 -0.60 -13.87
N ILE A 53 1.50 -1.26 -13.01
CA ILE A 53 0.22 -1.86 -13.38
C ILE A 53 -0.83 -0.77 -13.62
N PHE A 54 -0.79 0.30 -12.85
CA PHE A 54 -1.78 1.38 -12.92
C PHE A 54 -1.30 2.53 -13.80
N LYS A 55 -1.84 2.63 -15.01
CA LYS A 55 -1.46 3.70 -15.95
C LYS A 55 -2.01 5.04 -15.46
N PRO A 56 -1.16 6.07 -15.28
CA PRO A 56 -1.62 7.38 -14.85
C PRO A 56 -2.52 8.01 -15.93
N THR A 57 -3.73 8.40 -15.53
CA THR A 57 -4.71 9.04 -16.39
C THR A 57 -5.09 10.38 -15.77
N LYS A 58 -4.79 11.46 -16.48
CA LYS A 58 -5.14 12.81 -16.04
C LYS A 58 -6.64 13.01 -16.04
N VAL A 59 -7.19 13.52 -14.95
CA VAL A 59 -8.61 13.81 -14.81
C VAL A 59 -8.80 15.27 -14.41
N ASP A 60 -9.62 15.99 -15.18
CA ASP A 60 -10.02 17.34 -14.81
C ASP A 60 -11.08 17.28 -13.70
N TYR A 61 -10.66 17.54 -12.48
CA TYR A 61 -11.51 17.57 -11.29
C TYR A 61 -12.21 18.94 -11.18
N LYS A 62 -13.12 19.24 -12.11
CA LYS A 62 -13.86 20.51 -12.10
C LYS A 62 -15.07 20.44 -11.17
N GLY A 63 -15.12 21.36 -10.21
CA GLY A 63 -16.32 21.55 -9.36
C GLY A 63 -16.53 20.53 -8.25
N GLY A 64 -15.47 19.80 -7.82
CA GLY A 64 -15.57 18.88 -6.68
C GLY A 64 -16.33 17.58 -6.93
N LYS A 65 -16.75 17.31 -8.15
CA LYS A 65 -17.38 16.03 -8.54
C LYS A 65 -16.31 15.06 -9.03
N GLY A 66 -16.35 13.81 -8.53
CA GLY A 66 -15.48 12.72 -8.96
C GLY A 66 -15.63 12.38 -10.45
N HIS A 67 -14.76 11.53 -10.94
CA HIS A 67 -14.88 10.98 -12.28
C HIS A 67 -16.00 9.94 -12.33
N THR A 68 -17.04 10.21 -13.10
CA THR A 68 -18.16 9.29 -13.26
C THR A 68 -17.88 8.29 -14.37
N PHE A 69 -18.12 7.01 -14.10
CA PHE A 69 -18.05 5.94 -15.07
C PHE A 69 -19.38 5.19 -15.12
N GLU A 70 -19.66 4.55 -16.23
CA GLU A 70 -20.87 3.80 -16.47
C GLU A 70 -20.61 2.30 -16.38
N ALA A 71 -21.43 1.58 -15.62
CA ALA A 71 -21.44 0.14 -15.51
C ALA A 71 -22.66 -0.47 -16.18
N HIS A 72 -22.46 -1.35 -17.14
CA HIS A 72 -23.52 -2.15 -17.73
C HIS A 72 -23.88 -3.30 -16.79
N VAL A 73 -25.12 -3.35 -16.31
CA VAL A 73 -25.58 -4.32 -15.30
C VAL A 73 -26.64 -5.30 -15.79
N GLY A 74 -27.28 -5.04 -16.91
CA GLY A 74 -28.31 -5.92 -17.43
C GLY A 74 -28.41 -5.90 -18.94
N ARG A 75 -28.48 -7.09 -19.53
CA ARG A 75 -28.70 -7.26 -20.96
C ARG A 75 -30.17 -7.22 -21.30
N ASN A 76 -30.49 -6.85 -22.52
CA ASN A 76 -31.84 -6.93 -23.05
C ASN A 76 -32.24 -8.40 -23.23
N PRO A 77 -33.30 -8.91 -22.56
CA PRO A 77 -33.74 -10.32 -22.68
C PRO A 77 -34.59 -10.61 -23.91
N SER A 78 -34.87 -9.61 -24.78
CA SER A 78 -35.76 -9.77 -25.93
C SER A 78 -35.25 -10.66 -27.09
N PRO A 79 -33.94 -10.87 -27.32
CA PRO A 79 -33.51 -11.79 -28.39
C PRO A 79 -33.94 -13.23 -28.09
N MET A 80 -34.78 -13.80 -28.93
CA MET A 80 -35.27 -15.19 -28.86
C MET A 80 -35.48 -15.78 -30.26
N PHE A 81 -35.44 -17.08 -30.33
CA PHE A 81 -35.81 -17.80 -31.56
C PHE A 81 -37.34 -17.98 -31.58
N VAL A 82 -37.98 -17.67 -32.68
CA VAL A 82 -39.43 -17.75 -32.85
C VAL A 82 -39.76 -18.68 -34.04
N SER A 83 -40.94 -19.32 -34.02
CA SER A 83 -41.51 -20.00 -35.18
C SER A 83 -41.98 -19.01 -36.23
N GLU A 84 -42.32 -19.53 -37.42
CA GLU A 84 -42.78 -18.71 -38.57
C GLU A 84 -43.94 -17.73 -38.22
N ASP A 85 -44.87 -18.14 -37.36
CA ASP A 85 -45.96 -17.34 -36.84
C ASP A 85 -45.79 -16.96 -35.36
N GLY A 86 -44.57 -17.00 -34.82
CA GLY A 86 -44.31 -16.75 -33.42
C GLY A 86 -44.46 -15.30 -33.01
N ALA A 87 -45.03 -15.04 -31.81
CA ALA A 87 -45.11 -13.71 -31.24
C ALA A 87 -43.69 -13.20 -30.86
N PHE A 88 -43.43 -11.92 -31.06
CA PHE A 88 -42.18 -11.27 -30.58
C PHE A 88 -42.10 -11.28 -29.05
N ALA A 89 -40.89 -11.43 -28.51
CA ALA A 89 -40.64 -11.22 -27.09
C ALA A 89 -41.03 -9.78 -26.67
N GLY A 90 -41.41 -9.63 -25.42
CA GLY A 90 -41.60 -8.30 -24.84
C GLY A 90 -40.35 -7.40 -25.00
N ALA A 91 -40.57 -6.13 -25.27
CA ALA A 91 -39.46 -5.18 -25.39
C ALA A 91 -38.68 -5.10 -24.09
N GLY A 92 -37.37 -5.35 -24.16
CA GLY A 92 -36.44 -5.20 -23.06
C GLY A 92 -35.50 -4.01 -23.27
N ALA A 93 -34.84 -3.57 -22.23
CA ALA A 93 -33.84 -2.51 -22.29
C ALA A 93 -32.52 -2.95 -21.65
N GLN A 94 -31.42 -2.38 -22.10
CA GLN A 94 -30.14 -2.46 -21.42
C GLN A 94 -30.20 -1.65 -20.12
N ARG A 95 -29.57 -2.14 -19.07
CA ARG A 95 -29.51 -1.44 -17.78
C ARG A 95 -28.11 -0.98 -17.48
N HIS A 96 -27.99 0.27 -17.11
CA HIS A 96 -26.72 0.92 -16.76
C HIS A 96 -26.84 1.56 -15.38
N ILE A 97 -25.74 1.55 -14.63
CA ILE A 97 -25.61 2.23 -13.33
C ILE A 97 -24.34 3.05 -13.39
N ASN A 98 -24.38 4.26 -12.84
CA ASN A 98 -23.21 5.12 -12.76
C ASN A 98 -22.51 4.96 -11.42
N GLY A 99 -21.20 4.91 -11.45
CA GLY A 99 -20.32 4.99 -10.28
C GLY A 99 -19.45 6.23 -10.33
N THR A 100 -19.00 6.70 -9.18
CA THR A 100 -18.18 7.89 -9.06
C THR A 100 -16.87 7.58 -8.37
N VAL A 101 -15.74 7.85 -9.03
CA VAL A 101 -14.39 7.74 -8.46
C VAL A 101 -14.00 9.10 -7.89
N ASN A 102 -13.91 9.18 -6.58
CA ASN A 102 -13.46 10.38 -5.88
C ASN A 102 -11.96 10.27 -5.59
N VAL A 103 -11.17 11.26 -6.03
CA VAL A 103 -9.74 11.28 -5.76
C VAL A 103 -9.46 11.59 -4.29
N ARG A 104 -8.48 10.91 -3.74
CA ARG A 104 -8.03 11.06 -2.35
C ARG A 104 -6.74 11.86 -2.30
N LYS A 105 -6.52 12.55 -1.19
CA LYS A 105 -5.38 13.45 -1.00
C LYS A 105 -4.33 12.80 -0.11
N MET A 106 -3.09 12.80 -0.57
CA MET A 106 -1.92 12.44 0.20
C MET A 106 -1.09 13.70 0.45
N MET A 107 -0.57 13.85 1.65
CA MET A 107 0.27 14.98 2.04
C MET A 107 1.50 14.50 2.78
N ALA A 108 2.62 15.18 2.54
CA ALA A 108 3.83 15.04 3.31
C ALA A 108 4.37 16.42 3.67
N ARG A 109 5.01 16.53 4.84
CA ARG A 109 5.55 17.79 5.36
C ARG A 109 7.00 17.57 5.73
N LEU A 110 7.84 18.49 5.26
CA LEU A 110 9.24 18.58 5.62
C LEU A 110 9.43 19.86 6.43
N ARG A 111 10.24 19.81 7.50
CA ARG A 111 10.59 20.97 8.30
C ARG A 111 12.09 21.01 8.55
N LEU A 112 12.70 22.16 8.27
CA LEU A 112 14.12 22.45 8.49
C LEU A 112 14.24 23.64 9.41
N THR A 113 15.02 23.53 10.48
CA THR A 113 15.28 24.66 11.38
C THR A 113 16.33 25.60 10.80
N GLN A 114 16.20 26.90 11.09
CA GLN A 114 17.18 27.89 10.64
C GLN A 114 18.58 27.59 11.19
N GLU A 115 18.68 27.17 12.47
CA GLU A 115 19.95 26.82 13.09
C GLU A 115 20.64 25.68 12.34
N ALA A 116 19.90 24.61 11.99
CA ALA A 116 20.43 23.52 11.19
C ALA A 116 20.91 23.99 9.80
N MET A 117 20.27 25.02 9.26
CA MET A 117 20.70 25.65 8.01
C MET A 117 21.95 26.52 8.20
N ASP A 118 22.02 27.32 9.25
CA ASP A 118 23.11 28.26 9.52
C ASP A 118 24.38 27.51 9.95
N ASP A 119 24.28 26.46 10.76
CA ASP A 119 25.42 25.61 11.13
C ASP A 119 26.01 24.85 9.94
N SER A 120 25.21 24.65 8.90
CA SER A 120 25.66 24.03 7.65
C SER A 120 26.39 24.97 6.71
N VAL A 121 26.31 26.30 6.94
CA VAL A 121 26.81 27.34 6.04
C VAL A 121 28.34 27.51 6.08
N SER A 122 29.08 26.77 6.90
CA SER A 122 30.55 26.77 6.82
C SER A 122 31.09 26.32 5.43
N SER A 123 30.25 25.66 4.63
CA SER A 123 30.46 25.51 3.18
C SER A 123 29.10 25.49 2.46
N GLU A 124 28.92 26.31 1.45
CA GLU A 124 27.71 26.41 0.62
C GLU A 124 27.31 25.05 0.00
N ALA A 125 28.27 24.15 -0.19
CA ALA A 125 28.09 22.82 -0.69
C ALA A 125 27.40 21.87 0.33
N SER A 126 27.67 22.04 1.62
CA SER A 126 27.11 21.22 2.70
C SER A 126 25.62 21.45 2.89
N TRP A 127 25.16 22.68 2.88
CA TRP A 127 23.74 23.06 2.99
C TRP A 127 22.89 22.53 1.81
N LYS A 128 23.38 22.74 0.59
CA LYS A 128 22.69 22.26 -0.60
C LYS A 128 22.53 20.72 -0.59
N SER A 129 23.54 20.03 -0.07
CA SER A 129 23.45 18.57 0.02
C SER A 129 22.43 18.10 1.07
N SER A 130 22.38 18.72 2.26
CA SER A 130 21.42 18.36 3.32
C SER A 130 19.96 18.58 2.89
N LYS A 131 19.64 19.75 2.32
CA LYS A 131 18.30 20.02 1.80
C LYS A 131 17.91 19.03 0.70
N LYS A 132 18.84 18.74 -0.21
CA LYS A 132 18.58 17.81 -1.30
C LYS A 132 18.36 16.38 -0.78
N ASP A 133 19.16 15.97 0.20
CA ASP A 133 19.03 14.64 0.80
C ASP A 133 17.67 14.47 1.47
N GLU A 134 17.25 15.41 2.32
CA GLU A 134 15.94 15.37 2.97
C GLU A 134 14.76 15.38 1.97
N MET A 135 14.88 16.19 0.90
CA MET A 135 13.86 16.20 -0.16
C MET A 135 13.81 14.87 -0.93
N THR A 136 14.95 14.22 -1.13
CA THR A 136 14.99 12.91 -1.81
C THR A 136 14.40 11.84 -0.91
N ARG A 137 14.78 11.81 0.37
CA ARG A 137 14.26 10.82 1.33
C ARG A 137 12.75 10.90 1.52
N ILE A 138 12.18 12.11 1.60
CA ILE A 138 10.73 12.25 1.72
C ILE A 138 10.00 11.75 0.46
N ILE A 139 10.60 11.87 -0.72
CA ILE A 139 10.04 11.32 -1.97
C ILE A 139 10.05 9.79 -1.93
N ASP A 140 11.13 9.20 -1.43
CA ASP A 140 11.24 7.74 -1.24
C ASP A 140 10.20 7.23 -0.23
N ASP A 141 10.00 7.96 0.88
CA ASP A 141 8.97 7.62 1.88
C ASP A 141 7.56 7.73 1.30
N ILE A 142 7.31 8.72 0.45
CA ILE A 142 6.04 8.87 -0.27
C ILE A 142 5.82 7.68 -1.21
N ALA A 143 6.84 7.25 -1.95
CA ALA A 143 6.77 6.09 -2.84
C ALA A 143 6.46 4.80 -2.08
N LYS A 144 7.11 4.57 -0.93
CA LYS A 144 6.80 3.43 -0.03
C LYS A 144 5.37 3.49 0.48
N ARG A 145 4.87 4.69 0.82
CA ARG A 145 3.51 4.87 1.30
C ARG A 145 2.47 4.64 0.19
N GLU A 146 2.77 5.03 -1.05
CA GLU A 146 1.92 4.71 -2.21
C GLU A 146 1.89 3.19 -2.48
N GLU A 147 3.03 2.50 -2.37
CA GLU A 147 3.11 1.05 -2.50
C GLU A 147 2.30 0.34 -1.39
N PHE A 148 2.41 0.79 -0.15
CA PHE A 148 1.57 0.32 0.95
C PHE A 148 0.08 0.50 0.65
N ALA A 149 -0.34 1.67 0.18
CA ALA A 149 -1.74 1.92 -0.15
C ALA A 149 -2.25 1.01 -1.28
N LEU A 150 -1.41 0.70 -2.28
CA LEU A 150 -1.75 -0.23 -3.36
C LEU A 150 -1.88 -1.69 -2.89
N SER A 151 -1.12 -2.08 -1.88
CA SER A 151 -1.12 -3.45 -1.34
C SER A 151 -2.16 -3.69 -0.24
N THR A 152 -2.80 -2.64 0.28
CA THR A 152 -3.80 -2.69 1.35
C THR A 152 -5.21 -2.39 0.85
N ASP A 153 -6.18 -2.43 1.75
CA ASP A 153 -7.61 -2.31 1.42
C ASP A 153 -8.12 -0.87 1.19
N GLY A 154 -7.26 0.13 1.33
CA GLY A 154 -7.63 1.55 1.17
C GLY A 154 -8.27 2.19 2.40
N LYS A 155 -8.39 1.45 3.51
CA LYS A 155 -8.82 2.03 4.79
C LYS A 155 -7.70 2.80 5.51
N GLY A 156 -6.44 2.60 5.09
CA GLY A 156 -5.27 3.21 5.74
C GLY A 156 -4.89 2.55 7.05
N VAL A 157 -5.32 1.31 7.27
CA VAL A 157 -5.03 0.50 8.45
C VAL A 157 -3.65 -0.13 8.31
N PHE A 158 -2.79 0.05 9.31
CA PHE A 158 -1.47 -0.58 9.35
C PHE A 158 -1.52 -2.00 9.88
N CYS A 159 -2.23 -2.19 10.97
CA CYS A 159 -2.39 -3.48 11.65
C CYS A 159 -3.62 -3.43 12.55
N LEU A 160 -3.96 -4.57 13.12
CA LEU A 160 -4.98 -4.69 14.14
C LEU A 160 -4.30 -4.87 15.51
N LEU A 161 -5.00 -4.44 16.56
CA LEU A 161 -4.61 -4.76 17.92
C LEU A 161 -4.87 -6.23 18.21
N GLN A 162 -3.92 -6.88 18.85
CA GLN A 162 -4.07 -8.22 19.39
C GLN A 162 -4.27 -8.13 20.90
N GLY A 163 -5.51 -8.31 21.36
CA GLY A 163 -5.89 -8.16 22.76
C GLY A 163 -6.08 -6.70 23.18
N ASP A 164 -6.40 -6.52 24.45
CA ASP A 164 -6.51 -5.22 25.10
C ASP A 164 -5.14 -4.86 25.73
N PRO A 165 -4.47 -3.78 25.27
CA PRO A 165 -3.17 -3.41 25.82
C PRO A 165 -3.25 -2.91 27.26
N GLY A 166 -4.45 -2.58 27.76
CA GLY A 166 -4.64 -2.03 29.10
C GLY A 166 -4.09 -0.61 29.25
N THR A 167 -4.25 -0.06 30.43
CA THR A 167 -3.81 1.31 30.76
C THR A 167 -2.30 1.35 30.97
N SER A 168 -1.64 2.33 30.34
CA SER A 168 -0.20 2.60 30.50
C SER A 168 0.73 1.47 30.01
N SER A 169 0.28 0.64 29.09
CA SER A 169 1.14 -0.36 28.45
C SER A 169 2.18 0.31 27.55
N THR A 170 3.41 -0.21 27.63
CA THR A 170 4.51 0.18 26.74
C THR A 170 4.75 -0.82 25.62
N THR A 171 4.19 -2.03 25.72
CA THR A 171 4.24 -3.06 24.67
C THR A 171 2.85 -3.27 24.15
N ILE A 172 2.67 -3.07 22.86
CA ILE A 172 1.39 -3.20 22.16
C ILE A 172 1.48 -4.35 21.18
N GLU A 173 0.73 -5.41 21.46
CA GLU A 173 0.63 -6.56 20.58
C GLU A 173 -0.24 -6.25 19.35
N VAL A 174 0.22 -6.66 18.18
CA VAL A 174 -0.43 -6.38 16.91
C VAL A 174 -0.37 -7.57 15.96
N ASP A 175 -1.42 -7.71 15.16
CA ASP A 175 -1.53 -8.72 14.12
C ASP A 175 -2.07 -8.14 12.81
N SER A 176 -2.37 -9.00 11.85
CA SER A 176 -3.11 -8.69 10.62
C SER A 176 -2.65 -7.41 9.90
N PRO A 177 -1.38 -7.34 9.43
CA PRO A 177 -0.84 -6.16 8.75
C PRO A 177 -1.69 -5.78 7.54
N GLY A 178 -1.99 -4.49 7.38
CA GLY A 178 -2.81 -3.98 6.27
C GLY A 178 -4.27 -4.40 6.32
N ASN A 179 -4.80 -4.82 7.47
CA ASN A 179 -6.15 -5.35 7.66
C ASN A 179 -6.40 -6.67 6.89
N ILE A 180 -5.36 -7.48 6.71
CA ILE A 180 -5.46 -8.80 6.08
C ILE A 180 -5.57 -9.84 7.20
N ALA A 181 -6.76 -10.37 7.41
CA ALA A 181 -7.06 -11.28 8.50
C ALA A 181 -6.20 -12.54 8.46
N GLY A 182 -5.71 -12.98 9.63
CA GLY A 182 -4.91 -14.19 9.78
C GLY A 182 -3.44 -14.07 9.40
N SER A 183 -2.98 -12.91 8.99
CA SER A 183 -1.58 -12.68 8.69
C SER A 183 -0.76 -12.42 9.96
N SER A 184 0.42 -13.05 10.06
CA SER A 184 1.43 -12.77 11.08
C SER A 184 2.17 -11.47 10.77
N PHE A 185 3.06 -11.04 11.67
CA PHE A 185 3.88 -9.84 11.50
C PHE A 185 3.07 -8.54 11.39
N GLY A 186 2.24 -8.29 12.41
CA GLY A 186 1.37 -7.13 12.49
C GLY A 186 2.12 -5.80 12.41
N ASN A 187 3.32 -5.73 12.99
CA ASN A 187 4.14 -4.51 13.06
C ASN A 187 4.90 -4.17 11.76
N ARG A 188 4.75 -4.99 10.70
CA ARG A 188 5.53 -4.92 9.44
C ARG A 188 5.55 -3.55 8.77
N PHE A 189 4.48 -2.78 8.88
CA PHE A 189 4.34 -1.45 8.27
C PHE A 189 4.53 -0.30 9.25
N LEU A 190 4.89 -0.60 10.49
CA LEU A 190 5.13 0.40 11.51
C LEU A 190 6.57 0.92 11.42
N GLN A 191 6.73 2.20 11.66
CA GLN A 191 8.01 2.89 11.67
C GLN A 191 8.18 3.65 12.98
N LYS A 192 9.42 3.75 13.47
CA LYS A 192 9.75 4.54 14.65
C LYS A 192 9.32 6.00 14.48
N GLY A 193 8.72 6.57 15.52
CA GLY A 193 8.25 7.95 15.52
C GLY A 193 6.84 8.18 15.01
N MET A 194 6.17 7.17 14.44
CA MET A 194 4.77 7.28 14.03
C MET A 194 3.84 7.48 15.21
N PHE A 195 2.80 8.31 15.01
CA PHE A 195 1.67 8.40 15.92
C PHE A 195 0.54 7.54 15.39
N LEU A 196 0.02 6.66 16.24
CA LEU A 196 -1.05 5.73 15.93
C LEU A 196 -2.28 6.00 16.80
N ALA A 197 -3.45 5.96 16.18
CA ALA A 197 -4.73 6.00 16.85
C ALA A 197 -5.48 4.70 16.60
N ALA A 198 -6.23 4.23 17.60
CA ALA A 198 -7.10 3.08 17.43
C ALA A 198 -8.49 3.52 16.95
N ILE A 199 -9.05 2.78 16.01
CA ILE A 199 -10.38 2.98 15.44
C ILE A 199 -11.22 1.74 15.72
N ASN A 200 -12.41 1.94 16.27
CA ASN A 200 -13.37 0.87 16.43
C ASN A 200 -13.88 0.41 15.04
N PRO A 201 -13.65 -0.85 14.61
CA PRO A 201 -14.02 -1.33 13.28
C PRO A 201 -15.54 -1.32 13.04
N ALA A 202 -16.35 -1.46 14.07
CA ALA A 202 -17.81 -1.53 13.94
C ALA A 202 -18.46 -0.15 13.77
N SER A 203 -17.97 0.87 14.49
CA SER A 203 -18.52 2.24 14.44
C SER A 203 -17.72 3.20 13.58
N GLY A 204 -16.45 2.89 13.28
CA GLY A 204 -15.53 3.80 12.62
C GLY A 204 -15.10 4.99 13.48
N THR A 205 -15.39 4.98 14.78
CA THR A 205 -15.03 6.05 15.70
C THR A 205 -13.61 5.88 16.24
N ILE A 206 -12.94 7.00 16.47
CA ILE A 206 -11.61 7.02 17.10
C ILE A 206 -11.79 6.67 18.57
N ARG A 207 -10.97 5.73 19.06
CA ARG A 207 -10.81 5.48 20.49
C ARG A 207 -10.01 6.60 21.13
N ALA A 208 -10.20 6.79 22.42
CA ALA A 208 -9.37 7.74 23.14
C ALA A 208 -7.91 7.22 23.22
N GLY A 209 -6.95 8.11 23.31
CA GLY A 209 -5.52 7.77 23.38
C GLY A 209 -4.81 7.71 22.02
N ILE A 210 -3.54 8.09 22.05
CA ILE A 210 -2.62 7.99 20.94
C ILE A 210 -1.38 7.26 21.41
N SER A 211 -0.92 6.32 20.61
CA SER A 211 0.37 5.66 20.80
C SER A 211 1.39 6.25 19.87
N LYS A 212 2.60 6.47 20.39
CA LYS A 212 3.75 6.78 19.59
C LYS A 212 4.69 5.58 19.53
N VAL A 213 5.01 5.15 18.36
CA VAL A 213 5.96 4.05 18.12
C VAL A 213 7.35 4.49 18.53
N VAL A 214 7.91 3.87 19.56
CA VAL A 214 9.28 4.09 20.06
C VAL A 214 10.24 3.11 19.40
N ASP A 215 9.84 1.84 19.32
CA ASP A 215 10.61 0.79 18.68
C ASP A 215 9.68 -0.25 18.05
N VAL A 216 10.18 -0.94 17.05
CA VAL A 216 9.46 -2.02 16.35
C VAL A 216 10.20 -3.32 16.61
N ASN A 217 9.50 -4.32 17.15
CA ASN A 217 10.12 -5.59 17.50
C ASN A 217 10.37 -6.43 16.23
N GLU A 218 11.53 -7.04 16.12
CA GLU A 218 11.90 -7.89 14.98
C GLU A 218 11.06 -9.17 14.88
N ASP A 219 10.44 -9.60 15.98
CA ASP A 219 9.58 -10.79 16.02
C ASP A 219 8.26 -10.58 15.22
N GLY A 220 7.94 -9.35 14.91
CA GLY A 220 6.76 -9.03 14.10
C GLY A 220 5.43 -9.01 14.88
N THR A 221 5.44 -9.29 16.18
CA THR A 221 4.24 -9.48 16.99
C THR A 221 3.79 -8.25 17.77
N ASP A 222 4.71 -7.32 18.04
CA ASP A 222 4.45 -6.16 18.85
C ASP A 222 5.31 -4.94 18.46
N TYR A 223 5.03 -3.81 19.06
CA TYR A 223 5.89 -2.63 19.05
C TYR A 223 5.96 -2.01 20.44
N THR A 224 7.08 -1.34 20.72
CA THR A 224 7.23 -0.56 21.94
C THR A 224 6.65 0.83 21.71
N ALA A 225 5.75 1.24 22.60
CA ALA A 225 5.09 2.53 22.57
C ALA A 225 5.63 3.46 23.66
N ALA A 226 5.59 4.76 23.47
CA ALA A 226 5.44 5.68 24.58
C ALA A 226 4.10 5.36 25.25
N ALA A 227 4.07 5.27 26.58
CA ALA A 227 2.93 4.74 27.32
C ALA A 227 1.58 5.26 26.81
N VAL A 228 0.69 4.35 26.48
CA VAL A 228 -0.69 4.68 26.11
C VAL A 228 -1.46 5.00 27.36
N THR A 229 -2.06 6.17 27.43
CA THR A 229 -2.78 6.64 28.63
C THR A 229 -4.24 6.22 28.65
N ASP A 230 -4.67 5.34 27.76
CA ASP A 230 -6.08 5.07 27.58
C ASP A 230 -6.51 3.64 27.83
N THR A 231 -7.78 3.50 28.22
CA THR A 231 -8.43 2.25 28.61
C THR A 231 -9.43 1.73 27.59
N ASP A 232 -9.68 2.46 26.50
CA ASP A 232 -10.77 2.16 25.56
C ASP A 232 -10.33 1.33 24.34
N TRP A 233 -9.05 1.05 24.22
CA TRP A 233 -8.52 0.22 23.12
C TRP A 233 -8.92 -1.24 23.32
N ALA A 234 -9.39 -1.88 22.30
CA ALA A 234 -9.91 -3.24 22.36
C ALA A 234 -9.29 -4.13 21.29
N ASP A 235 -9.40 -5.43 21.51
CA ASP A 235 -9.00 -6.46 20.53
C ASP A 235 -9.63 -6.21 19.17
N ASN A 236 -8.82 -6.39 18.12
CA ASN A 236 -9.18 -6.16 16.71
C ASN A 236 -9.50 -4.70 16.33
N ASP A 237 -9.21 -3.70 17.18
CA ASP A 237 -9.27 -2.31 16.76
C ASP A 237 -8.24 -2.00 15.68
N TYR A 238 -8.60 -1.15 14.73
CA TYR A 238 -7.73 -0.75 13.63
C TYR A 238 -6.71 0.28 14.08
N LEU A 239 -5.42 0.01 13.92
CA LEU A 239 -4.37 0.99 14.12
C LEU A 239 -4.11 1.77 12.82
N VAL A 240 -4.29 3.07 12.89
CA VAL A 240 -4.12 3.99 11.77
C VAL A 240 -3.20 5.14 12.15
N GLN A 241 -2.56 5.75 11.15
CA GLN A 241 -1.73 6.93 11.40
C GLN A 241 -2.59 8.12 11.85
N ALA A 242 -2.16 8.78 12.92
CA ALA A 242 -2.70 10.03 13.43
C ALA A 242 -1.83 11.22 12.99
N ALA A 243 -2.44 12.38 12.78
CA ALA A 243 -1.75 13.55 12.27
C ALA A 243 -0.76 14.17 13.28
N ASN A 244 -1.04 14.04 14.57
CA ASN A 244 -0.17 14.56 15.64
C ASN A 244 -0.35 13.76 16.93
N GLY A 245 0.46 14.07 17.95
CA GLY A 245 0.47 13.39 19.25
C GLY A 245 -0.57 13.88 20.27
N SER A 246 -1.59 14.62 19.88
CA SER A 246 -2.64 15.10 20.79
C SER A 246 -3.98 14.49 20.45
N VAL A 247 -4.65 13.91 21.43
CA VAL A 247 -6.00 13.37 21.29
C VAL A 247 -7.00 14.51 21.37
N THR A 248 -7.68 14.79 20.27
CA THR A 248 -8.87 15.64 20.27
C THR A 248 -9.92 14.97 19.39
N ASP A 249 -11.19 15.21 19.64
CA ASP A 249 -12.30 14.68 18.81
C ASP A 249 -12.20 15.09 17.34
N THR A 250 -11.33 16.07 17.03
CA THR A 250 -11.06 16.57 15.68
C THR A 250 -9.75 16.06 15.10
N LEU A 251 -9.15 15.02 15.71
CA LEU A 251 -7.89 14.46 15.23
C LEU A 251 -8.05 13.90 13.82
N ASP A 252 -7.23 14.40 12.91
CA ASP A 252 -7.18 13.87 11.57
C ASP A 252 -6.40 12.55 11.53
N THR A 253 -7.01 11.51 11.01
CA THR A 253 -6.44 10.16 10.88
C THR A 253 -6.44 9.72 9.43
N ALA A 254 -5.60 8.74 9.11
CA ALA A 254 -5.56 8.13 7.78
C ALA A 254 -6.77 7.22 7.48
N TYR A 255 -7.69 7.00 8.45
CA TYR A 255 -8.80 6.08 8.30
C TYR A 255 -9.73 6.45 7.14
N ASN A 256 -9.97 5.50 6.24
CA ASN A 256 -10.76 5.66 5.01
C ASN A 256 -10.27 6.77 4.05
N LYS A 257 -9.01 7.21 4.19
CA LYS A 257 -8.43 8.28 3.34
C LYS A 257 -7.29 7.79 2.44
N ALA A 258 -6.81 6.56 2.61
CA ALA A 258 -5.82 5.96 1.73
C ALA A 258 -6.42 5.60 0.37
N TYR A 259 -5.60 5.55 -0.69
CA TYR A 259 -6.03 5.10 -2.02
C TYR A 259 -6.55 3.67 -1.97
N HIS A 260 -7.52 3.33 -2.82
CA HIS A 260 -7.96 1.94 -2.94
C HIS A 260 -6.81 1.10 -3.52
N GLY A 261 -6.51 0.00 -2.83
CA GLY A 261 -5.49 -0.95 -3.27
C GLY A 261 -6.08 -2.23 -3.84
N LEU A 262 -5.21 -3.17 -4.22
CA LEU A 262 -5.59 -4.42 -4.84
C LEU A 262 -6.66 -5.21 -4.06
N PRO A 263 -6.58 -5.35 -2.70
CA PRO A 263 -7.58 -6.10 -1.95
C PRO A 263 -9.00 -5.54 -2.06
N SER A 264 -9.15 -4.22 -2.16
CA SER A 264 -10.45 -3.58 -2.31
C SER A 264 -10.94 -3.51 -3.76
N LEU A 265 -10.01 -3.42 -4.72
CA LEU A 265 -10.34 -3.37 -6.14
C LEU A 265 -10.70 -4.78 -6.68
N ILE A 266 -9.97 -5.82 -6.23
CA ILE A 266 -10.16 -7.21 -6.64
C ILE A 266 -10.86 -7.97 -5.51
N ASP A 267 -12.17 -7.83 -5.44
CA ASP A 267 -13.02 -8.46 -4.43
C ASP A 267 -14.34 -8.96 -5.05
N ASP A 268 -14.97 -9.94 -4.43
CA ASP A 268 -16.24 -10.52 -4.88
C ASP A 268 -17.48 -9.86 -4.26
N GLY A 269 -17.26 -8.92 -3.36
CA GLY A 269 -18.31 -8.22 -2.61
C GLY A 269 -18.49 -8.75 -1.19
N THR A 270 -17.68 -9.72 -0.75
CA THR A 270 -17.70 -10.24 0.63
C THR A 270 -17.09 -9.24 1.60
N ASN A 271 -15.90 -8.72 1.32
CA ASN A 271 -15.23 -7.73 2.17
C ASN A 271 -15.60 -6.29 1.76
N TRP A 272 -15.81 -6.06 0.47
CA TRP A 272 -16.15 -4.77 -0.12
C TRP A 272 -17.42 -4.88 -0.96
N ALA A 273 -18.59 -4.73 -0.31
CA ALA A 273 -19.90 -4.86 -0.96
C ALA A 273 -20.14 -3.82 -2.07
N THR A 274 -19.49 -2.64 -1.96
CA THR A 274 -19.61 -1.55 -2.92
C THR A 274 -18.29 -1.32 -3.65
N TYR A 275 -18.38 -0.96 -4.94
CA TYR A 275 -17.28 -0.57 -5.80
C TYR A 275 -17.56 0.84 -6.34
N PHE A 276 -16.92 1.87 -5.78
CA PHE A 276 -17.14 3.27 -6.16
C PHE A 276 -18.63 3.62 -6.32
N GLU A 277 -19.41 3.43 -5.24
CA GLU A 277 -20.86 3.64 -5.14
C GLU A 277 -21.72 2.56 -5.83
N ILE A 278 -21.16 1.70 -6.68
CA ILE A 278 -21.90 0.59 -7.29
C ILE A 278 -21.92 -0.61 -6.35
N GLN A 279 -23.09 -1.14 -6.06
CA GLN A 279 -23.23 -2.40 -5.34
C GLN A 279 -22.74 -3.56 -6.23
N ARG A 280 -21.73 -4.29 -5.79
CA ARG A 280 -21.17 -5.43 -6.55
C ARG A 280 -22.20 -6.53 -6.81
N SER A 281 -23.20 -6.68 -5.94
CA SER A 281 -24.31 -7.63 -6.13
C SER A 281 -25.14 -7.34 -7.38
N LEU A 282 -25.26 -6.07 -7.78
CA LEU A 282 -26.01 -5.66 -8.95
C LEU A 282 -25.18 -5.66 -10.24
N ALA A 283 -23.86 -5.59 -10.12
CA ALA A 283 -22.95 -5.46 -11.26
C ALA A 283 -21.92 -6.62 -11.29
N PRO A 284 -22.25 -7.78 -11.91
CA PRO A 284 -21.35 -8.95 -11.96
C PRO A 284 -19.99 -8.68 -12.60
N SER A 285 -19.88 -7.68 -13.49
CA SER A 285 -18.61 -7.26 -14.11
C SER A 285 -17.63 -6.63 -13.11
N TYR A 286 -18.10 -6.21 -11.93
CA TYR A 286 -17.27 -5.67 -10.85
C TYR A 286 -17.04 -6.67 -9.71
N LYS A 287 -17.40 -7.94 -9.92
CA LYS A 287 -17.10 -9.05 -9.00
C LYS A 287 -15.90 -9.86 -9.51
N SER A 288 -14.79 -9.80 -8.81
CA SER A 288 -13.65 -10.68 -9.06
C SER A 288 -13.91 -12.11 -8.60
N TYR A 289 -13.02 -13.02 -8.91
CA TYR A 289 -13.03 -14.36 -8.34
C TYR A 289 -12.13 -14.39 -7.10
N VAL A 290 -12.71 -14.65 -5.94
CA VAL A 290 -11.97 -14.70 -4.67
C VAL A 290 -12.04 -16.09 -4.08
N VAL A 291 -10.89 -16.64 -3.68
CA VAL A 291 -10.78 -17.87 -2.91
C VAL A 291 -10.29 -17.50 -1.52
N SER A 292 -11.20 -17.49 -0.54
CA SER A 292 -10.93 -17.00 0.82
C SER A 292 -10.12 -17.98 1.69
N SER A 293 -9.91 -19.21 1.24
CA SER A 293 -9.14 -20.23 1.96
C SER A 293 -8.44 -21.12 0.95
N ALA A 294 -7.36 -20.60 0.37
CA ALA A 294 -6.66 -21.28 -0.71
C ALA A 294 -5.89 -22.52 -0.24
N GLY A 295 -5.47 -22.57 1.03
CA GLY A 295 -4.69 -23.67 1.57
C GLY A 295 -3.28 -23.77 0.98
N ALA A 296 -2.73 -24.98 0.87
CA ALA A 296 -1.42 -25.18 0.29
C ALA A 296 -1.42 -24.91 -1.22
N LEU A 297 -0.34 -24.29 -1.71
CA LEU A 297 -0.17 -24.03 -3.15
C LEU A 297 -0.20 -25.33 -3.95
N ALA A 298 -1.02 -25.35 -5.02
CA ALA A 298 -1.08 -26.44 -5.97
C ALA A 298 -1.21 -25.90 -7.40
N THR A 299 -0.46 -26.45 -8.33
CA THR A 299 -0.49 -26.03 -9.75
C THR A 299 -1.85 -26.27 -10.39
N ASP A 300 -2.53 -27.36 -10.00
CA ASP A 300 -3.90 -27.66 -10.47
C ASP A 300 -4.91 -26.59 -10.03
N ALA A 301 -4.83 -26.15 -8.77
CA ALA A 301 -5.72 -25.11 -8.24
C ALA A 301 -5.47 -23.77 -8.94
N MET A 302 -4.22 -23.45 -9.27
CA MET A 302 -3.86 -22.25 -10.04
C MET A 302 -4.43 -22.33 -11.46
N GLN A 303 -4.29 -23.49 -12.14
CA GLN A 303 -4.87 -23.71 -13.46
C GLN A 303 -6.39 -23.59 -13.43
N ARG A 304 -7.05 -24.19 -12.43
CA ARG A 304 -8.50 -24.06 -12.23
C ARG A 304 -8.94 -22.62 -12.09
N THR A 305 -8.15 -21.79 -11.40
CA THR A 305 -8.44 -20.35 -11.28
C THR A 305 -8.38 -19.65 -12.63
N ALA A 306 -7.37 -19.95 -13.44
CA ALA A 306 -7.28 -19.43 -14.81
C ALA A 306 -8.45 -19.85 -15.68
N ASP A 307 -8.89 -21.11 -15.58
CA ASP A 307 -10.04 -21.64 -16.32
C ASP A 307 -11.35 -20.96 -15.90
N VAL A 308 -11.52 -20.67 -14.61
CA VAL A 308 -12.69 -19.91 -14.09
C VAL A 308 -12.70 -18.49 -14.65
N LEU A 309 -11.57 -17.79 -14.68
CA LEU A 309 -11.47 -16.44 -15.25
C LEU A 309 -11.82 -16.44 -16.73
N TYR A 310 -11.35 -17.45 -17.47
CA TYR A 310 -11.68 -17.61 -18.89
C TYR A 310 -13.17 -17.85 -19.10
N GLN A 311 -13.79 -18.73 -18.33
CA GLN A 311 -15.23 -19.02 -18.42
C GLN A 311 -16.08 -17.79 -18.08
N LYS A 312 -15.64 -16.97 -17.12
CA LYS A 312 -16.42 -15.84 -16.63
C LYS A 312 -16.54 -14.72 -17.68
N LEU A 313 -15.43 -14.27 -18.24
CA LEU A 313 -15.39 -13.16 -19.23
C LEU A 313 -14.30 -13.35 -20.30
N GLY A 314 -13.78 -14.55 -20.48
CA GLY A 314 -12.67 -14.82 -21.41
C GLY A 314 -11.35 -14.24 -20.94
N GLY A 315 -11.18 -14.02 -19.62
CA GLY A 315 -9.95 -13.49 -19.04
C GLY A 315 -8.77 -14.45 -19.22
N GLU A 316 -7.59 -13.89 -19.52
CA GLU A 316 -6.33 -14.62 -19.61
C GLU A 316 -5.39 -14.10 -18.55
N VAL A 317 -4.86 -14.98 -17.69
CA VAL A 317 -3.88 -14.55 -16.69
C VAL A 317 -2.59 -14.15 -17.41
N THR A 318 -2.19 -12.88 -17.25
CA THR A 318 -0.97 -12.34 -17.86
C THR A 318 0.14 -12.11 -16.83
N ARG A 319 -0.22 -11.91 -15.57
CA ARG A 319 0.73 -11.69 -14.47
C ARG A 319 0.21 -12.26 -13.16
N LEU A 320 1.13 -12.81 -12.37
CA LEU A 320 0.88 -13.22 -10.99
C LEU A 320 1.64 -12.30 -10.03
N LEU A 321 0.94 -11.81 -9.00
CA LEU A 321 1.57 -11.07 -7.92
C LEU A 321 1.49 -11.88 -6.65
N MET A 322 2.58 -12.01 -5.92
CA MET A 322 2.63 -12.70 -4.65
C MET A 322 3.76 -12.19 -3.77
N HIS A 323 3.63 -12.40 -2.47
CA HIS A 323 4.72 -12.11 -1.53
C HIS A 323 5.93 -13.03 -1.78
N PRO A 324 7.17 -12.60 -1.52
CA PRO A 324 8.36 -13.43 -1.68
C PRO A 324 8.31 -14.78 -0.95
N SER A 325 7.65 -14.84 0.22
CA SER A 325 7.44 -16.08 0.98
C SER A 325 6.60 -17.10 0.21
N VAL A 326 5.51 -16.65 -0.42
CA VAL A 326 4.64 -17.50 -1.26
C VAL A 326 5.36 -17.93 -2.54
N ARG A 327 6.12 -17.00 -3.16
CA ARG A 327 6.95 -17.31 -4.32
C ARG A 327 7.96 -18.41 -4.02
N ARG A 328 8.58 -18.40 -2.84
CA ARG A 328 9.53 -19.44 -2.44
C ARG A 328 8.87 -20.82 -2.38
N GLU A 329 7.65 -20.90 -1.86
CA GLU A 329 6.88 -22.14 -1.83
C GLU A 329 6.53 -22.61 -3.24
N PHE A 330 6.10 -21.70 -4.10
CA PHE A 330 5.90 -22.01 -5.52
C PHE A 330 7.15 -22.57 -6.20
N LEU A 331 8.34 -22.02 -5.93
CA LEU A 331 9.61 -22.52 -6.49
C LEU A 331 9.90 -23.95 -6.01
N LYS A 332 9.57 -24.31 -4.77
CA LYS A 332 9.73 -25.69 -4.28
C LYS A 332 8.83 -26.68 -5.02
N LEU A 333 7.59 -26.29 -5.34
CA LEU A 333 6.69 -27.15 -6.13
C LEU A 333 7.28 -27.44 -7.53
N THR A 334 7.84 -26.44 -8.18
CA THR A 334 8.42 -26.60 -9.51
C THR A 334 9.80 -27.27 -9.51
N GLU A 335 10.50 -27.30 -8.37
CA GLU A 335 11.81 -27.93 -8.25
C GLU A 335 11.75 -29.47 -8.39
N ALA A 336 10.68 -30.10 -7.92
CA ALA A 336 10.48 -31.53 -8.07
C ALA A 336 10.37 -31.94 -9.55
N ASP A 337 9.68 -31.16 -10.35
CA ASP A 337 9.51 -31.41 -11.78
C ASP A 337 10.79 -31.19 -12.60
N ARG A 338 11.65 -30.29 -12.14
CA ARG A 338 12.94 -30.00 -12.80
C ARG A 338 13.94 -31.14 -12.72
N ARG A 339 13.92 -31.93 -11.66
CA ARG A 339 14.88 -33.02 -11.44
C ARG A 339 14.65 -34.22 -12.38
N TYR A 340 13.46 -34.34 -12.97
CA TYR A 340 13.09 -35.45 -13.85
C TYR A 340 13.08 -35.09 -15.34
N ALA A 341 13.29 -33.86 -15.73
CA ALA A 341 13.43 -33.49 -17.14
C ALA A 341 14.82 -33.89 -17.63
N PRO A 342 14.98 -34.87 -18.53
CA PRO A 342 16.26 -35.15 -19.14
C PRO A 342 16.72 -33.90 -19.89
N ALA A 343 18.00 -33.59 -19.77
CA ALA A 343 18.64 -32.48 -20.47
C ALA A 343 18.56 -32.72 -21.99
N SER A 344 17.43 -32.43 -22.62
CA SER A 344 17.33 -32.32 -24.05
C SER A 344 17.64 -30.89 -24.44
N SER A 345 18.65 -30.73 -25.26
CA SER A 345 19.31 -29.48 -25.65
C SER A 345 18.44 -28.45 -26.39
N ASP A 346 17.15 -28.69 -26.60
CA ASP A 346 16.28 -27.87 -27.43
C ASP A 346 15.04 -27.26 -26.70
N ARG A 347 14.91 -27.48 -25.39
CA ARG A 347 13.89 -26.75 -24.64
C ARG A 347 14.52 -25.52 -24.01
N LYS A 348 14.07 -24.34 -24.44
CA LYS A 348 14.28 -23.11 -23.70
C LYS A 348 13.87 -23.35 -22.25
N GLN A 349 14.85 -23.35 -21.36
CA GLN A 349 14.64 -23.55 -19.92
C GLN A 349 13.72 -22.40 -19.48
N SER A 350 12.52 -22.72 -19.01
CA SER A 350 11.61 -21.69 -18.50
C SER A 350 12.28 -20.97 -17.35
N ASP A 351 12.23 -19.66 -17.39
CA ASP A 351 12.81 -18.79 -16.39
C ASP A 351 12.22 -19.15 -15.01
N PRO A 352 13.02 -19.29 -13.92
CA PRO A 352 12.53 -19.66 -12.60
C PRO A 352 11.46 -18.75 -11.98
N GLY A 353 11.09 -17.69 -12.65
CA GLY A 353 10.04 -16.76 -12.26
C GLY A 353 8.73 -16.87 -13.05
N THR A 354 8.52 -17.90 -13.87
CA THR A 354 7.34 -18.02 -14.73
C THR A 354 6.50 -19.24 -14.39
N VAL A 355 5.19 -19.12 -14.54
CA VAL A 355 4.23 -20.20 -14.44
C VAL A 355 3.68 -20.52 -15.83
N ALA A 356 3.74 -21.78 -16.24
CA ALA A 356 3.12 -22.20 -17.49
C ALA A 356 1.64 -22.50 -17.27
N PHE A 357 0.75 -21.66 -17.80
CA PHE A 357 -0.68 -21.95 -17.89
C PHE A 357 -1.03 -22.51 -19.25
N LYS A 358 -1.87 -23.54 -19.25
CA LYS A 358 -2.52 -23.97 -20.48
C LYS A 358 -3.62 -22.99 -20.83
N LYS A 359 -3.57 -22.43 -22.04
CA LYS A 359 -4.59 -21.50 -22.53
C LYS A 359 -5.92 -22.24 -22.69
N PRO A 360 -7.01 -21.86 -21.99
CA PRO A 360 -8.31 -22.48 -22.17
C PRO A 360 -8.85 -22.19 -23.57
N GLY A 361 -9.33 -23.23 -24.28
CA GLY A 361 -10.01 -23.06 -25.58
C GLY A 361 -9.13 -22.88 -26.81
N GLY A 362 -7.83 -23.08 -26.74
CA GLY A 362 -6.89 -23.04 -27.89
C GLY A 362 -6.07 -24.32 -28.02
N ASP A 363 -5.32 -24.45 -29.13
CA ASP A 363 -4.25 -25.44 -29.25
C ASP A 363 -3.32 -25.36 -28.05
N VAL A 364 -2.79 -26.49 -27.59
CA VAL A 364 -1.97 -26.63 -26.38
C VAL A 364 -0.65 -25.84 -26.52
N SER A 365 -0.73 -24.52 -26.49
CA SER A 365 0.42 -23.64 -26.33
C SER A 365 0.55 -23.25 -24.85
N MET A 366 1.66 -23.64 -24.24
CA MET A 366 2.01 -23.18 -22.89
C MET A 366 2.41 -21.70 -22.97
N GLY A 367 1.56 -20.80 -22.47
CA GLY A 367 1.94 -19.43 -22.19
C GLY A 367 2.71 -19.36 -20.86
N GLU A 368 3.90 -18.78 -20.84
CA GLU A 368 4.62 -18.50 -19.60
C GLU A 368 4.09 -17.21 -19.00
N VAL A 369 3.59 -17.27 -17.76
CA VAL A 369 3.11 -16.09 -17.02
C VAL A 369 4.16 -15.67 -15.99
N PRO A 370 4.64 -14.41 -16.03
CA PRO A 370 5.62 -13.94 -15.07
C PRO A 370 5.03 -13.85 -13.66
N VAL A 371 5.84 -14.28 -12.69
CA VAL A 371 5.55 -14.14 -11.26
C VAL A 371 6.35 -12.96 -10.72
N THR A 372 5.65 -11.90 -10.35
CA THR A 372 6.28 -10.70 -9.78
C THR A 372 6.18 -10.74 -8.26
N PRO A 373 7.32 -10.84 -7.55
CA PRO A 373 7.32 -10.75 -6.10
C PRO A 373 7.14 -9.31 -5.64
N ILE A 374 6.21 -9.08 -4.74
CA ILE A 374 5.92 -7.78 -4.15
C ILE A 374 6.07 -7.89 -2.63
N ARG A 375 6.97 -7.12 -2.06
CA ARG A 375 7.28 -7.18 -0.63
C ARG A 375 6.16 -6.67 0.28
N THR A 376 5.32 -5.77 -0.18
CA THR A 376 4.24 -5.14 0.60
C THR A 376 2.92 -5.89 0.54
N LEU A 377 2.75 -6.87 -0.36
CA LEU A 377 1.54 -7.69 -0.42
C LEU A 377 1.32 -8.52 0.85
N GLY A 378 0.07 -8.92 1.08
CA GLY A 378 -0.28 -9.86 2.12
C GLY A 378 0.55 -11.14 2.05
N LEU A 379 0.96 -11.64 3.23
CA LEU A 379 1.88 -12.77 3.35
C LEU A 379 1.29 -14.08 2.80
N ASP A 380 -0.02 -14.16 2.73
CA ASP A 380 -0.82 -15.31 2.34
C ASP A 380 -1.67 -15.07 1.09
N GLN A 381 -1.39 -13.99 0.36
CA GLN A 381 -2.18 -13.57 -0.81
C GLN A 381 -1.48 -13.83 -2.14
N VAL A 382 -2.28 -14.21 -3.13
CA VAL A 382 -1.87 -14.32 -4.54
C VAL A 382 -2.90 -13.63 -5.43
N TYR A 383 -2.43 -12.78 -6.34
CA TYR A 383 -3.27 -12.09 -7.31
C TYR A 383 -3.00 -12.61 -8.72
N PHE A 384 -4.07 -12.91 -9.43
CA PHE A 384 -4.08 -13.32 -10.83
C PHE A 384 -4.63 -12.15 -11.65
N LEU A 385 -3.80 -11.55 -12.49
CA LEU A 385 -4.15 -10.36 -13.25
C LEU A 385 -4.19 -10.63 -14.74
N ASP A 386 -5.19 -10.07 -15.40
CA ASP A 386 -5.26 -9.90 -16.85
C ASP A 386 -5.02 -8.43 -17.20
N GLU A 387 -3.75 -8.05 -17.41
CA GLU A 387 -3.38 -6.66 -17.68
C GLU A 387 -3.97 -6.11 -18.98
N ASN A 388 -4.32 -6.99 -19.92
CA ASN A 388 -4.86 -6.59 -21.20
C ASN A 388 -6.34 -6.16 -21.12
N ARG A 389 -7.10 -6.78 -20.20
CA ARG A 389 -8.56 -6.60 -20.10
C ARG A 389 -9.03 -5.92 -18.82
N MET A 390 -8.23 -5.90 -17.76
CA MET A 390 -8.63 -5.29 -16.49
C MET A 390 -8.75 -3.77 -16.56
N SER A 391 -8.10 -3.11 -17.53
CA SER A 391 -8.10 -1.65 -17.69
C SER A 391 -7.76 -0.90 -16.39
N ALA A 392 -6.62 -1.25 -15.79
CA ALA A 392 -6.13 -0.59 -14.58
C ALA A 392 -5.67 0.83 -14.88
N LYS A 393 -6.17 1.80 -14.11
CA LYS A 393 -5.87 3.21 -14.25
C LYS A 393 -5.61 3.83 -12.88
N GLN A 394 -4.68 4.77 -12.82
CA GLN A 394 -4.57 5.69 -11.70
C GLN A 394 -5.13 7.05 -12.16
N TYR A 395 -6.26 7.45 -11.61
CA TYR A 395 -6.80 8.78 -11.87
C TYR A 395 -5.99 9.82 -11.08
N VAL A 396 -5.39 10.76 -11.81
CA VAL A 396 -4.52 11.79 -11.25
C VAL A 396 -5.18 13.15 -11.51
N ALA A 397 -5.73 13.75 -10.46
CA ALA A 397 -6.23 15.12 -10.52
C ALA A 397 -5.08 16.13 -10.33
N GLU A 398 -4.19 15.83 -9.38
CA GLU A 398 -2.97 16.61 -9.13
C GLU A 398 -1.79 15.66 -9.00
N PRO A 399 -0.77 15.79 -9.87
CA PRO A 399 0.45 15.02 -9.74
C PRO A 399 1.16 15.44 -8.45
N GLY A 400 1.88 14.52 -7.83
CA GLY A 400 2.67 14.82 -6.63
C GLY A 400 3.67 15.94 -6.87
N ARG A 401 3.57 17.00 -6.10
CA ARG A 401 4.46 18.15 -6.19
C ARG A 401 4.64 18.83 -4.84
N PHE A 402 5.78 19.48 -4.66
CA PHE A 402 5.93 20.44 -3.59
C PHE A 402 5.10 21.69 -3.90
N VAL A 403 4.46 22.20 -2.86
CA VAL A 403 3.70 23.46 -2.96
C VAL A 403 4.70 24.60 -3.11
N ASP A 404 4.49 25.41 -4.12
CA ASP A 404 5.24 26.62 -4.37
C ASP A 404 4.34 27.79 -4.01
N GLU A 405 4.70 28.51 -2.95
CA GLU A 405 4.04 29.74 -2.54
C GLU A 405 5.01 30.90 -2.78
N ASP A 406 4.57 31.88 -3.53
CA ASP A 406 5.35 33.09 -3.88
C ASP A 406 6.74 32.83 -4.48
N GLY A 407 6.90 31.74 -5.24
CA GLY A 407 8.15 31.36 -5.88
C GLY A 407 9.14 30.64 -4.95
N SER A 408 8.71 30.22 -3.74
CA SER A 408 9.52 29.45 -2.80
C SER A 408 8.84 28.16 -2.36
N ILE A 409 9.57 27.05 -2.45
CA ILE A 409 9.13 25.74 -1.93
C ILE A 409 9.22 25.72 -0.39
N LEU A 410 10.14 26.48 0.20
CA LEU A 410 10.33 26.57 1.64
C LEU A 410 9.65 27.83 2.16
N VAL A 411 8.64 27.64 2.97
CA VAL A 411 7.89 28.72 3.63
C VAL A 411 8.25 28.76 5.11
N ARG A 412 8.37 29.95 5.67
CA ARG A 412 8.69 30.13 7.08
C ARG A 412 7.58 29.56 7.97
N ASP A 413 7.94 28.78 9.00
CA ASP A 413 7.00 28.20 9.97
C ASP A 413 6.40 29.30 10.86
N GLY A 414 5.08 29.46 10.79
CA GLY A 414 4.31 30.38 11.60
C GLY A 414 4.32 31.83 11.13
N VAL A 415 3.33 32.60 11.59
CA VAL A 415 3.13 34.01 11.26
C VAL A 415 2.97 34.80 12.55
N GLY A 416 3.57 36.01 12.64
CA GLY A 416 3.48 36.88 13.81
C GLY A 416 4.22 36.32 15.05
N ASP A 417 3.60 36.43 16.21
CA ASP A 417 4.20 35.99 17.49
C ASP A 417 4.41 34.48 17.60
N SER A 418 3.80 33.70 16.68
CA SER A 418 4.00 32.25 16.57
C SER A 418 5.07 31.87 15.57
N ALA A 419 5.72 32.82 14.94
CA ALA A 419 6.78 32.56 13.95
C ALA A 419 7.98 31.86 14.61
N ARG A 420 8.36 30.72 14.07
CA ARG A 420 9.55 29.97 14.50
C ARG A 420 10.68 30.18 13.53
N HIS A 421 11.93 30.06 14.02
CA HIS A 421 13.10 30.02 13.17
C HIS A 421 13.23 28.68 12.44
N ALA A 422 12.23 28.35 11.61
CA ALA A 422 12.18 27.12 10.83
C ALA A 422 11.48 27.35 9.49
N PHE A 423 11.82 26.54 8.51
CA PHE A 423 11.20 26.52 7.19
C PHE A 423 10.49 25.21 6.98
N GLU A 424 9.38 25.25 6.27
CA GLU A 424 8.55 24.09 5.94
C GLU A 424 8.38 23.96 4.44
N ALA A 425 8.31 22.73 3.99
CA ALA A 425 7.86 22.40 2.64
C ALA A 425 6.73 21.39 2.72
N TRP A 426 5.71 21.57 1.90
CA TRP A 426 4.58 20.66 1.80
C TRP A 426 4.56 20.03 0.43
N TRP A 427 4.43 18.72 0.42
CA TRP A 427 4.17 17.96 -0.79
C TRP A 427 2.75 17.44 -0.75
N PHE A 428 2.05 17.47 -1.88
CA PHE A 428 0.75 16.85 -1.96
C PHE A 428 0.47 16.27 -3.34
N ALA A 429 -0.40 15.25 -3.35
CA ALA A 429 -0.95 14.62 -4.55
C ALA A 429 -2.43 14.32 -4.35
N ARG A 430 -3.19 14.32 -5.45
CA ARG A 430 -4.58 13.84 -5.48
C ARG A 430 -4.69 12.77 -6.54
N LYS A 431 -4.87 11.54 -6.07
CA LYS A 431 -4.92 10.36 -6.94
C LYS A 431 -6.01 9.39 -6.47
N GLU A 432 -6.39 8.46 -7.32
CA GLU A 432 -7.19 7.28 -6.94
C GLU A 432 -6.93 6.15 -7.93
N ASN A 433 -6.92 4.92 -7.44
CA ASN A 433 -6.69 3.74 -8.27
C ASN A 433 -8.04 3.14 -8.70
N PHE A 434 -8.10 2.67 -9.92
CA PHE A 434 -9.32 2.13 -10.51
C PHE A 434 -9.02 0.96 -11.45
N ILE A 435 -9.84 -0.08 -11.40
CA ILE A 435 -9.83 -1.20 -12.34
C ILE A 435 -11.17 -1.21 -13.06
N GLY A 436 -11.15 -1.02 -14.38
CA GLY A 436 -12.36 -0.93 -15.19
C GLY A 436 -13.14 -2.25 -15.27
N ASN A 437 -12.46 -3.39 -15.21
CA ASN A 437 -13.07 -4.71 -15.25
C ASN A 437 -12.39 -5.66 -14.26
N PRO A 438 -12.72 -5.58 -12.97
CA PRO A 438 -12.12 -6.46 -11.97
C PRO A 438 -12.56 -7.93 -12.07
N ALA A 439 -13.61 -8.24 -12.82
CA ALA A 439 -14.09 -9.62 -12.98
C ALA A 439 -13.13 -10.54 -13.78
N VAL A 440 -12.17 -9.97 -14.51
CA VAL A 440 -11.10 -10.74 -15.19
C VAL A 440 -9.89 -11.01 -14.29
N CYS A 441 -9.94 -10.54 -13.04
CA CYS A 441 -8.90 -10.75 -12.03
C CYS A 441 -9.38 -11.71 -10.96
N ALA A 442 -8.43 -12.39 -10.30
CA ALA A 442 -8.72 -13.22 -9.15
C ALA A 442 -7.76 -12.93 -7.99
N ARG A 443 -8.22 -13.23 -6.78
CA ARG A 443 -7.44 -13.17 -5.55
C ARG A 443 -7.59 -14.47 -4.77
N TRP A 444 -6.47 -14.97 -4.27
CA TRP A 444 -6.44 -16.01 -3.26
C TRP A 444 -6.03 -15.39 -1.94
N ASP A 445 -6.74 -15.73 -0.88
CA ASP A 445 -6.41 -15.42 0.50
C ASP A 445 -6.20 -16.73 1.26
N GLY A 446 -5.43 -16.70 2.35
CA GLY A 446 -5.22 -17.84 3.22
C GLY A 446 -4.36 -18.94 2.60
N VAL A 447 -3.34 -18.59 1.83
CA VAL A 447 -2.31 -19.53 1.37
C VAL A 447 -1.49 -20.00 2.56
N THR A 448 -1.31 -21.31 2.70
CA THR A 448 -0.60 -21.93 3.83
C THR A 448 0.64 -22.70 3.37
N GLY A 449 1.51 -23.06 4.33
CA GLY A 449 2.72 -23.85 4.07
C GLY A 449 3.95 -23.05 3.70
N GLN A 450 3.83 -21.71 3.53
CA GLN A 450 4.95 -20.85 3.23
C GLN A 450 5.87 -20.65 4.43
N THR A 451 7.18 -20.68 4.21
CA THR A 451 8.16 -20.21 5.18
C THR A 451 8.21 -18.69 5.10
N LEU A 452 7.73 -18.03 6.13
CA LEU A 452 7.68 -16.57 6.17
C LEU A 452 9.12 -16.00 6.21
N VAL A 453 9.36 -15.05 5.33
CA VAL A 453 10.57 -14.22 5.30
C VAL A 453 10.07 -12.79 5.37
N VAL A 454 10.08 -12.24 6.56
CA VAL A 454 9.64 -10.86 6.81
C VAL A 454 10.74 -10.16 7.59
N VAL A 455 11.09 -8.98 7.15
CA VAL A 455 11.97 -8.07 7.87
C VAL A 455 11.13 -6.82 8.11
N PRO A 456 11.00 -6.35 9.36
CA PRO A 456 10.33 -5.08 9.65
C PRO A 456 10.97 -3.94 8.84
N GLU A 457 10.19 -2.98 8.41
CA GLU A 457 10.74 -1.74 7.86
C GLU A 457 11.35 -0.94 9.02
N LEU A 458 12.66 -0.87 9.06
CA LEU A 458 13.43 -0.10 10.04
C LEU A 458 13.46 1.38 9.63
#